data_d7880dcf93431a0321b49edd10af1469
#
_entry.id   d7880dcf93431a0321b49edd10af1469
#
_cell.length_a   1.000
_cell.length_b   1.000
_cell.length_c   1.000
_cell.angle_alpha   90.00
_cell.angle_beta   90.00
_cell.angle_gamma   90.00
#
_symmetry.space_group_name_H-M   'P 1'
#
loop_
_entity.id
_entity.type
_entity.pdbx_description
1 polymer ?
#
loop_
_entity_poly.entity_id
_entity_poly.type
_entity_poly.pdbx_seq_one_letter_code
_entity_poly.pdbx_strand_id
1 'polypeptide(L)'
;MLKKTKIVATVGPASEKEEILRQMIINGVNVFRLNFSHGTHEYHKKNLDTIRRVAKELHTRIGILQDISGPKIRTGELKEPFELKKGDRLDFYRETILGEKIAQNHYKISINQKSILDMLKIDEYIYLYDGSIRAKVVSIDNQKIETII
;
A
#
# COMPACT_ATOMS: atom_id res chain seq x y z
N MET A 1 17.60 16.40 29.50
CA MET A 1 18.19 15.08 29.11
C MET A 1 18.00 14.86 27.63
N LEU A 2 19.05 14.63 26.85
CA LEU A 2 18.89 14.33 25.42
C LEU A 2 18.26 12.93 25.24
N LYS A 3 17.11 12.88 24.56
CA LYS A 3 16.47 11.60 24.23
C LYS A 3 17.36 10.79 23.30
N LYS A 4 17.72 9.58 23.66
CA LYS A 4 18.53 8.66 22.84
C LYS A 4 17.70 8.07 21.70
N THR A 5 16.40 7.79 21.94
CA THR A 5 15.46 7.25 20.96
C THR A 5 14.69 8.38 20.28
N LYS A 6 14.58 8.33 18.95
CA LYS A 6 13.77 9.25 18.14
C LYS A 6 12.41 8.63 17.85
N ILE A 7 11.37 9.44 17.98
CA ILE A 7 10.00 9.04 17.67
C ILE A 7 9.69 9.47 16.24
N VAL A 8 9.37 8.50 15.39
CA VAL A 8 8.86 8.73 14.03
C VAL A 8 7.37 8.48 14.04
N ALA A 9 6.57 9.46 13.63
CA ALA A 9 5.13 9.37 13.58
C ALA A 9 4.60 9.58 12.16
N THR A 10 3.73 8.70 11.68
CA THR A 10 3.10 8.86 10.37
C THR A 10 1.91 9.81 10.46
N VAL A 11 1.85 10.77 9.55
CA VAL A 11 0.68 11.66 9.39
C VAL A 11 -0.39 10.96 8.55
N GLY A 12 -1.61 11.01 9.03
CA GLY A 12 -2.79 10.46 8.36
C GLY A 12 -4.07 11.14 8.84
N PRO A 13 -5.26 10.72 8.37
CA PRO A 13 -6.54 11.39 8.67
C PRO A 13 -6.81 11.63 10.15
N ALA A 14 -6.33 10.72 11.01
CA ALA A 14 -6.49 10.85 12.45
C ALA A 14 -5.54 11.88 13.10
N SER A 15 -4.46 12.28 12.42
CA SER A 15 -3.39 13.09 12.99
C SER A 15 -3.04 14.36 12.19
N GLU A 16 -3.71 14.63 11.05
CA GLU A 16 -3.39 15.75 10.15
C GLU A 16 -3.86 17.12 10.67
N LYS A 17 -4.75 17.17 11.68
CA LYS A 17 -5.21 18.41 12.27
C LYS A 17 -4.05 19.10 13.00
N GLU A 18 -3.98 20.44 12.83
CA GLU A 18 -2.88 21.24 13.39
C GLU A 18 -2.73 21.05 14.89
N GLU A 19 -3.84 21.03 15.64
CA GLU A 19 -3.83 20.90 17.10
C GLU A 19 -3.19 19.55 17.50
N ILE A 20 -3.48 18.49 16.73
CA ILE A 20 -2.92 17.16 16.98
C ILE A 20 -1.42 17.13 16.66
N LEU A 21 -1.03 17.67 15.50
CA LEU A 21 0.39 17.79 15.12
C LEU A 21 1.17 18.58 16.17
N ARG A 22 0.61 19.67 16.69
CA ARG A 22 1.18 20.48 17.75
C ARG A 22 1.38 19.67 19.04
N GLN A 23 0.36 18.94 19.46
CA GLN A 23 0.45 18.07 20.64
C GLN A 23 1.49 16.95 20.46
N MET A 24 1.55 16.36 19.28
CA MET A 24 2.55 15.33 18.95
C MET A 24 3.98 15.88 19.08
N ILE A 25 4.23 17.09 18.61
CA ILE A 25 5.55 17.76 18.74
C ILE A 25 5.86 18.02 20.21
N ILE A 26 4.92 18.57 20.97
CA ILE A 26 5.09 18.85 22.41
C ILE A 26 5.37 17.55 23.19
N ASN A 27 4.70 16.47 22.84
CA ASN A 27 4.90 15.13 23.44
C ASN A 27 6.14 14.39 22.91
N GLY A 28 6.92 15.03 22.02
CA GLY A 28 8.28 14.62 21.71
C GLY A 28 8.45 13.81 20.43
N VAL A 29 7.52 13.90 19.47
CA VAL A 29 7.77 13.43 18.10
C VAL A 29 8.95 14.21 17.52
N ASN A 30 9.84 13.50 16.86
CA ASN A 30 11.07 14.05 16.28
C ASN A 30 11.00 14.12 14.75
N VAL A 31 10.27 13.17 14.14
CA VAL A 31 10.16 13.05 12.68
C VAL A 31 8.71 12.72 12.32
N PHE A 32 8.14 13.46 11.38
CA PHE A 32 6.90 13.07 10.74
C PHE A 32 7.16 12.36 9.42
N ARG A 33 6.56 11.17 9.27
CA ARG A 33 6.57 10.40 8.03
C ARG A 33 5.33 10.73 7.20
N LEU A 34 5.53 11.13 5.96
CA LEU A 34 4.50 11.36 4.96
C LEU A 34 4.52 10.19 3.98
N ASN A 35 3.51 9.33 4.03
CA ASN A 35 3.43 8.12 3.20
C ASN A 35 2.84 8.45 1.82
N PHE A 36 3.70 8.56 0.80
CA PHE A 36 3.32 8.88 -0.57
C PHE A 36 2.70 7.70 -1.34
N SER A 37 2.48 6.56 -0.70
CA SER A 37 1.62 5.50 -1.26
C SER A 37 0.13 5.86 -1.21
N HIS A 38 -0.25 6.91 -0.48
CA HIS A 38 -1.61 7.41 -0.29
C HIS A 38 -1.63 8.94 -0.36
N GLY A 39 -2.79 9.49 -0.68
CA GLY A 39 -2.96 10.95 -0.77
C GLY A 39 -2.41 11.56 -2.06
N THR A 40 -2.56 12.87 -2.20
CA THR A 40 -2.05 13.67 -3.34
C THR A 40 -0.85 14.50 -2.93
N HIS A 41 -0.13 15.06 -3.91
CA HIS A 41 0.98 15.98 -3.62
C HIS A 41 0.50 17.21 -2.84
N GLU A 42 -0.68 17.74 -3.17
CA GLU A 42 -1.29 18.89 -2.47
C GLU A 42 -1.59 18.55 -1.01
N TYR A 43 -2.12 17.35 -0.76
CA TYR A 43 -2.36 16.86 0.59
C TYR A 43 -1.07 16.80 1.42
N HIS A 44 -0.01 16.22 0.86
CA HIS A 44 1.28 16.14 1.54
C HIS A 44 1.94 17.50 1.73
N LYS A 45 1.81 18.39 0.74
CA LYS A 45 2.32 19.78 0.83
C LYS A 45 1.64 20.55 1.95
N LYS A 46 0.32 20.47 2.05
CA LYS A 46 -0.45 21.09 3.14
C LYS A 46 0.03 20.61 4.53
N ASN A 47 0.18 19.31 4.69
CA ASN A 47 0.68 18.72 5.95
C ASN A 47 2.09 19.19 6.27
N LEU A 48 2.98 19.18 5.28
CA LEU A 48 4.36 19.68 5.41
C LEU A 48 4.40 21.13 5.89
N ASP A 49 3.62 22.01 5.24
CA ASP A 49 3.58 23.44 5.57
C ASP A 49 3.06 23.65 6.99
N THR A 50 2.02 22.90 7.38
CA THR A 50 1.48 22.94 8.74
C THR A 50 2.53 22.51 9.77
N ILE A 51 3.21 21.39 9.55
CA ILE A 51 4.26 20.91 10.46
C ILE A 51 5.39 21.93 10.57
N ARG A 52 5.86 22.49 9.46
CA ARG A 52 6.91 23.48 9.43
C ARG A 52 6.54 24.75 10.19
N ARG A 53 5.29 25.23 10.03
CA ARG A 53 4.77 26.40 10.75
C ARG A 53 4.69 26.12 12.25
N VAL A 54 4.08 25.02 12.67
CA VAL A 54 3.97 24.66 14.09
C VAL A 54 5.34 24.44 14.73
N ALA A 55 6.27 23.79 14.03
CA ALA A 55 7.63 23.60 14.54
C ALA A 55 8.36 24.94 14.76
N LYS A 56 8.18 25.92 13.86
CA LYS A 56 8.69 27.27 13.98
C LYS A 56 8.11 28.01 15.21
N GLU A 57 6.81 27.95 15.41
CA GLU A 57 6.10 28.56 16.56
C GLU A 57 6.57 27.95 17.90
N LEU A 58 6.84 26.64 17.92
CA LEU A 58 7.35 25.94 19.10
C LEU A 58 8.88 26.03 19.26
N HIS A 59 9.57 26.81 18.41
CA HIS A 59 11.03 26.97 18.43
C HIS A 59 11.78 25.61 18.44
N THR A 60 11.25 24.61 17.73
CA THR A 60 11.82 23.26 17.69
C THR A 60 12.15 22.82 16.25
N ARG A 61 13.04 21.83 16.14
CA ARG A 61 13.42 21.22 14.86
C ARG A 61 12.74 19.87 14.70
N ILE A 62 11.97 19.72 13.63
CA ILE A 62 11.27 18.49 13.28
C ILE A 62 11.79 17.98 11.94
N GLY A 63 12.16 16.70 11.88
CA GLY A 63 12.48 15.99 10.65
C GLY A 63 11.22 15.69 9.85
N ILE A 64 11.34 15.65 8.53
CA ILE A 64 10.31 15.13 7.62
C ILE A 64 10.89 13.96 6.86
N LEU A 65 10.21 12.83 6.92
CA LEU A 65 10.50 11.63 6.15
C LEU A 65 9.47 11.52 5.02
N GLN A 66 9.91 11.76 3.80
CA GLN A 66 9.10 11.47 2.63
C GLN A 66 9.28 9.98 2.29
N ASP A 67 8.24 9.19 2.54
CA ASP A 67 8.24 7.77 2.18
C ASP A 67 7.61 7.59 0.81
N ILE A 68 8.46 7.52 -0.21
CA ILE A 68 8.04 7.34 -1.60
C ILE A 68 7.66 5.88 -1.85
N SER A 69 6.56 5.67 -2.57
CA SER A 69 6.21 4.34 -3.04
C SER A 69 7.22 3.87 -4.08
N GLY A 70 7.92 2.78 -3.78
CA GLY A 70 8.70 2.07 -4.80
C GLY A 70 7.79 1.39 -5.83
N PRO A 71 8.36 0.71 -6.84
CA PRO A 71 7.60 -0.07 -7.81
C PRO A 71 6.97 -1.28 -7.12
N LYS A 72 5.79 -1.07 -6.51
CA LYS A 72 5.03 -2.15 -5.87
C LYS A 72 4.12 -2.83 -6.89
N ILE A 73 4.16 -4.16 -6.89
CA ILE A 73 3.17 -4.96 -7.60
C ILE A 73 1.85 -4.82 -6.86
N ARG A 74 0.80 -4.45 -7.60
CA ARG A 74 -0.56 -4.29 -7.08
C ARG A 74 -1.54 -5.01 -7.99
N THR A 75 -2.60 -5.55 -7.39
CA THR A 75 -3.80 -5.94 -8.15
C THR A 75 -4.38 -4.72 -8.85
N GLY A 76 -5.00 -4.94 -10.01
CA GLY A 76 -5.82 -3.93 -10.68
C GLY A 76 -7.06 -3.56 -9.87
N GLU A 77 -7.86 -2.66 -10.42
CA GLU A 77 -9.13 -2.26 -9.82
C GLU A 77 -10.09 -3.44 -9.69
N LEU A 78 -10.84 -3.48 -8.59
CA LEU A 78 -11.88 -4.46 -8.33
C LEU A 78 -13.25 -3.79 -8.45
N LYS A 79 -14.21 -4.49 -9.06
CA LYS A 79 -15.61 -4.06 -9.12
C LYS A 79 -16.21 -3.90 -7.71
N GLU A 80 -15.89 -4.86 -6.86
CA GLU A 80 -16.20 -4.87 -5.43
C GLU A 80 -15.18 -5.75 -4.69
N PRO A 81 -14.92 -5.49 -3.41
CA PRO A 81 -14.07 -6.37 -2.61
C PRO A 81 -14.64 -7.78 -2.52
N PHE A 82 -13.77 -8.79 -2.53
CA PHE A 82 -14.14 -10.18 -2.32
C PHE A 82 -13.15 -10.91 -1.43
N GLU A 83 -13.62 -11.92 -0.74
CA GLU A 83 -12.80 -12.81 0.08
C GLU A 83 -12.41 -14.04 -0.73
N LEU A 84 -11.16 -14.47 -0.59
CA LEU A 84 -10.64 -15.70 -1.16
C LEU A 84 -10.52 -16.76 -0.07
N LYS A 85 -10.97 -17.98 -0.38
CA LYS A 85 -10.90 -19.15 0.52
C LYS A 85 -10.03 -20.23 -0.08
N LYS A 86 -9.51 -21.09 0.76
CA LYS A 86 -8.75 -22.26 0.31
C LYS A 86 -9.57 -23.10 -0.68
N GLY A 87 -8.98 -23.38 -1.83
CA GLY A 87 -9.59 -24.10 -2.95
C GLY A 87 -10.27 -23.20 -3.98
N ASP A 88 -10.39 -21.90 -3.73
CA ASP A 88 -10.90 -20.97 -4.73
C ASP A 88 -9.92 -20.83 -5.90
N ARG A 89 -10.48 -20.62 -7.09
CA ARG A 89 -9.73 -20.33 -8.30
C ARG A 89 -9.60 -18.82 -8.48
N LEU A 90 -8.36 -18.36 -8.73
CA LEU A 90 -8.04 -16.97 -9.03
C LEU A 90 -7.26 -16.91 -10.34
N ASP A 91 -7.80 -16.26 -11.35
CA ASP A 91 -7.15 -16.07 -12.65
C ASP A 91 -6.51 -14.68 -12.72
N PHE A 92 -5.22 -14.61 -13.04
CA PHE A 92 -4.48 -13.37 -13.27
C PHE A 92 -4.43 -13.09 -14.77
N TYR A 93 -5.11 -12.07 -15.22
CA TYR A 93 -5.16 -11.68 -16.62
C TYR A 93 -3.99 -10.78 -17.01
N ARG A 94 -3.42 -11.01 -18.19
CA ARG A 94 -2.35 -10.18 -18.78
C ARG A 94 -2.87 -8.83 -19.24
N GLU A 95 -4.11 -8.75 -19.67
CA GLU A 95 -4.77 -7.48 -19.96
C GLU A 95 -5.24 -6.80 -18.67
N THR A 96 -5.32 -5.46 -18.73
CA THR A 96 -5.91 -4.70 -17.64
C THR A 96 -7.42 -4.90 -17.66
N ILE A 97 -7.93 -5.58 -16.66
CA ILE A 97 -9.35 -5.87 -16.50
C ILE A 97 -9.83 -5.37 -15.13
N LEU A 98 -11.11 -5.15 -15.03
CA LEU A 98 -11.78 -4.96 -13.74
C LEU A 98 -11.91 -6.32 -13.05
N GLY A 99 -11.32 -6.44 -11.86
CA GLY A 99 -11.36 -7.68 -11.10
C GLY A 99 -12.74 -7.92 -10.50
N GLU A 100 -13.22 -9.15 -10.60
CA GLU A 100 -14.55 -9.52 -10.10
C GLU A 100 -14.65 -11.03 -9.85
N LYS A 101 -15.69 -11.41 -9.13
CA LYS A 101 -16.15 -12.80 -9.04
C LYS A 101 -16.90 -13.18 -10.33
N ILE A 102 -16.49 -14.24 -11.01
CA ILE A 102 -17.08 -14.69 -12.28
C ILE A 102 -17.92 -15.96 -12.15
N ALA A 103 -17.71 -16.74 -11.10
CA ALA A 103 -18.52 -17.93 -10.78
C ALA A 103 -18.39 -18.27 -9.29
N GLN A 104 -19.08 -19.31 -8.84
CA GLN A 104 -18.88 -19.83 -7.49
C GLN A 104 -17.41 -20.26 -7.32
N ASN A 105 -16.74 -19.71 -6.29
CA ASN A 105 -15.33 -19.97 -5.98
C ASN A 105 -14.35 -19.68 -7.13
N HIS A 106 -14.70 -18.74 -8.03
CA HIS A 106 -13.89 -18.39 -9.17
C HIS A 106 -13.84 -16.87 -9.37
N TYR A 107 -12.65 -16.32 -9.41
CA TYR A 107 -12.37 -14.89 -9.45
C TYR A 107 -11.36 -14.58 -10.55
N LYS A 108 -11.38 -13.36 -11.06
CA LYS A 108 -10.39 -12.84 -12.00
C LYS A 108 -9.86 -11.49 -11.54
N ILE A 109 -8.59 -11.24 -11.77
CA ILE A 109 -7.93 -9.96 -11.51
C ILE A 109 -6.88 -9.68 -12.59
N SER A 110 -6.41 -8.45 -12.63
CA SER A 110 -5.17 -8.08 -13.32
C SER A 110 -4.16 -7.53 -12.32
N ILE A 111 -2.92 -7.31 -12.76
CA ILE A 111 -1.88 -6.65 -11.97
C ILE A 111 -1.25 -5.51 -12.78
N ASN A 112 -0.69 -4.53 -12.07
CA ASN A 112 -0.08 -3.35 -12.69
C ASN A 112 1.25 -3.63 -13.41
N GLN A 113 1.96 -4.72 -13.07
CA GLN A 113 3.23 -5.12 -13.68
C GLN A 113 3.11 -6.47 -14.39
N LYS A 114 2.63 -6.44 -15.62
CA LYS A 114 2.29 -7.63 -16.42
C LYS A 114 3.50 -8.53 -16.70
N SER A 115 4.69 -7.96 -16.85
CA SER A 115 5.93 -8.71 -17.13
C SER A 115 6.29 -9.74 -16.06
N ILE A 116 5.77 -9.59 -14.84
CA ILE A 116 5.98 -10.56 -13.77
C ILE A 116 5.23 -11.87 -14.06
N LEU A 117 4.08 -11.80 -14.73
CA LEU A 117 3.33 -12.98 -15.13
C LEU A 117 4.10 -13.84 -16.14
N ASP A 118 5.02 -13.24 -16.91
CA ASP A 118 5.85 -13.94 -17.89
C ASP A 118 6.98 -14.78 -17.25
N MET A 119 7.29 -14.48 -15.98
CA MET A 119 8.34 -15.17 -15.24
C MET A 119 7.83 -16.40 -14.49
N LEU A 120 6.52 -16.54 -14.34
CA LEU A 120 5.90 -17.61 -13.56
C LEU A 120 5.93 -18.95 -14.30
N LYS A 121 6.05 -20.01 -13.52
CA LYS A 121 5.98 -21.40 -13.99
C LYS A 121 4.88 -22.17 -13.27
N ILE A 122 4.40 -23.22 -13.89
CA ILE A 122 3.46 -24.16 -13.25
C ILE A 122 4.09 -24.69 -11.97
N ASP A 123 3.28 -24.91 -10.95
CA ASP A 123 3.62 -25.30 -9.58
C ASP A 123 4.28 -24.22 -8.72
N GLU A 124 4.62 -23.04 -9.25
CA GLU A 124 5.08 -21.91 -8.43
C GLU A 124 3.93 -21.24 -7.66
N TYR A 125 4.29 -20.38 -6.71
CA TYR A 125 3.32 -19.69 -5.86
C TYR A 125 3.39 -18.17 -6.03
N ILE A 126 2.22 -17.57 -6.11
CA ILE A 126 2.02 -16.12 -6.00
C ILE A 126 1.55 -15.82 -4.57
N TYR A 127 2.19 -14.86 -3.93
CA TYR A 127 1.83 -14.42 -2.60
C TYR A 127 1.13 -13.07 -2.66
N LEU A 128 -0.05 -12.97 -2.07
CA LEU A 128 -0.87 -11.76 -2.00
C LEU A 128 -1.02 -11.35 -0.54
N TYR A 129 -1.34 -10.07 -0.32
CA TYR A 129 -1.61 -9.48 0.99
C TYR A 129 -0.52 -9.83 2.01
N ASP A 130 0.73 -9.40 1.70
CA ASP A 130 1.93 -9.63 2.51
C ASP A 130 2.17 -11.11 2.87
N GLY A 131 1.78 -12.02 1.96
CA GLY A 131 1.97 -13.47 2.13
C GLY A 131 0.84 -14.20 2.85
N SER A 132 -0.22 -13.51 3.27
CA SER A 132 -1.37 -14.13 3.93
C SER A 132 -2.19 -15.02 3.01
N ILE A 133 -2.18 -14.73 1.71
CA ILE A 133 -2.86 -15.52 0.67
C ILE A 133 -1.80 -16.10 -0.24
N ARG A 134 -1.88 -17.40 -0.47
CA ARG A 134 -0.97 -18.14 -1.33
C ARG A 134 -1.74 -18.79 -2.47
N ALA A 135 -1.45 -18.40 -3.70
CA ALA A 135 -2.07 -18.92 -4.92
C ALA A 135 -1.06 -19.78 -5.70
N LYS A 136 -1.37 -21.06 -5.90
CA LYS A 136 -0.54 -22.00 -6.66
C LYS A 136 -0.87 -21.91 -8.14
N VAL A 137 0.13 -21.70 -8.99
CA VAL A 137 -0.02 -21.70 -10.44
C VAL A 137 -0.33 -23.10 -10.93
N VAL A 138 -1.46 -23.28 -11.61
CA VAL A 138 -1.91 -24.56 -12.15
C VAL A 138 -1.97 -24.61 -13.67
N SER A 139 -2.11 -23.46 -14.32
CA SER A 139 -2.14 -23.35 -15.79
C SER A 139 -1.63 -21.97 -16.24
N ILE A 140 -0.97 -21.92 -17.38
CA ILE A 140 -0.47 -20.69 -17.99
C ILE A 140 -0.83 -20.70 -19.47
N ASP A 141 -1.49 -19.66 -19.93
CA ASP A 141 -1.76 -19.44 -21.36
C ASP A 141 -1.38 -18.01 -21.79
N ASN A 142 -1.66 -17.65 -23.04
CA ASN A 142 -1.33 -16.34 -23.59
C ASN A 142 -2.18 -15.19 -23.01
N GLN A 143 -3.29 -15.47 -22.36
CA GLN A 143 -4.22 -14.47 -21.84
C GLN A 143 -4.14 -14.35 -20.31
N LYS A 144 -3.89 -15.46 -19.61
CA LYS A 144 -3.98 -15.52 -18.14
C LYS A 144 -3.10 -16.59 -17.51
N ILE A 145 -2.93 -16.44 -16.22
CA ILE A 145 -2.36 -17.44 -15.31
C ILE A 145 -3.49 -17.93 -14.41
N GLU A 146 -3.77 -19.21 -14.38
CA GLU A 146 -4.76 -19.81 -13.50
C GLU A 146 -4.10 -20.30 -12.23
N THR A 147 -4.72 -19.98 -11.09
CA THR A 147 -4.19 -20.38 -9.78
C THR A 147 -5.29 -20.95 -8.87
N ILE A 148 -4.85 -21.72 -7.87
CA ILE A 148 -5.70 -22.22 -6.78
C ILE A 148 -5.15 -21.69 -5.45
N ILE A 149 -6.05 -21.16 -4.59
CA ILE A 149 -5.75 -20.63 -3.26
C ILE A 149 -5.49 -21.76 -2.25
#